data_6ddb015f1ff10e42fbdb255c7e2a1d57
#
_entry.id   6ddb015f1ff10e42fbdb255c7e2a1d57
#
_cell.length_a   1.000
_cell.length_b   1.000
_cell.length_c   1.000
_cell.angle_alpha   90.00
_cell.angle_beta   90.00
_cell.angle_gamma   90.00
#
_symmetry.space_group_name_H-M   'P 1'
#
loop_
_entity.id
_entity.type
_entity.pdbx_description
1 polymer ?
#
loop_
_entity_poly.entity_id
_entity_poly.type
_entity_poly.pdbx_seq_one_letter_code
_entity_poly.pdbx_strand_id
1 'polypeptide(L)'
;MRIRVSHQIVHRFDPPARTVNQILRLTPLSFDSQYVLRWRVDIDADGALRETEDAHGNAVTSYSHYGPIERVTISASGEVETSDGAGVVRGVAERLPPEMYLRDSPLAHVNGALRAFAAEATEGAADPLDSMHRLMGALHETLPHHPDEKDAAGSAIEAFALRRGRARDFAHVFIACARWGGIPARFVVGYRVADQSGQAGAHEWAEAHIPDLGWIAFDATAPVCPDDRYVRVAVGFDGQDGAMIRSAHSGGEEKVETAIRVEQAGAQSQA
;
A
#
# COMPACT_ATOMS: atom_id res chain seq x y z
N MET A 1 16.08 8.60 7.65
CA MET A 1 15.32 8.69 8.95
C MET A 1 15.30 7.32 9.61
N ARG A 2 15.15 7.20 10.94
CA ARG A 2 14.89 5.91 11.59
C ARG A 2 13.44 5.89 12.07
N ILE A 3 12.68 4.91 11.60
CA ILE A 3 11.24 4.80 11.82
C ILE A 3 10.95 3.56 12.66
N ARG A 4 10.14 3.72 13.71
CA ARG A 4 9.59 2.63 14.50
C ARG A 4 8.13 2.44 14.15
N VAL A 5 7.76 1.17 13.91
CA VAL A 5 6.39 0.77 13.61
C VAL A 5 5.92 -0.24 14.66
N SER A 6 4.68 -0.09 15.10
CA SER A 6 3.91 -1.08 15.84
C SER A 6 2.51 -1.14 15.24
N HIS A 7 2.15 -2.28 14.69
CA HIS A 7 0.86 -2.52 14.05
C HIS A 7 0.25 -3.79 14.62
N GLN A 8 -0.87 -3.65 15.31
CA GLN A 8 -1.64 -4.75 15.87
C GLN A 8 -2.99 -4.85 15.19
N ILE A 9 -3.35 -6.07 14.79
CA ILE A 9 -4.63 -6.39 14.17
C ILE A 9 -5.26 -7.53 14.97
N VAL A 10 -6.50 -7.32 15.42
CA VAL A 10 -7.27 -8.29 16.19
C VAL A 10 -8.50 -8.69 15.41
N HIS A 11 -8.54 -9.95 15.03
CA HIS A 11 -9.71 -10.60 14.44
C HIS A 11 -10.50 -11.29 15.54
N ARG A 12 -11.79 -10.97 15.69
CA ARG A 12 -12.72 -11.59 16.62
C ARG A 12 -13.83 -12.28 15.84
N PHE A 13 -14.18 -13.48 16.25
CA PHE A 13 -15.22 -14.30 15.61
C PHE A 13 -16.31 -14.64 16.61
N ASP A 14 -17.57 -14.30 16.29
CA ASP A 14 -18.74 -14.61 17.10
C ASP A 14 -19.88 -15.19 16.22
N PRO A 15 -20.29 -16.46 16.44
CA PRO A 15 -19.63 -17.48 17.24
C PRO A 15 -18.23 -17.85 16.72
N PRO A 16 -17.46 -18.68 17.46
CA PRO A 16 -16.10 -19.06 17.06
C PRO A 16 -15.99 -19.55 15.61
N ALA A 17 -14.99 -19.09 14.87
CA ALA A 17 -14.72 -19.60 13.53
C ALA A 17 -14.21 -21.04 13.58
N ARG A 18 -14.57 -21.86 12.58
CA ARG A 18 -14.11 -23.25 12.46
C ARG A 18 -12.75 -23.36 11.78
N THR A 19 -12.50 -22.45 10.86
CA THR A 19 -11.23 -22.35 10.15
C THR A 19 -10.89 -20.90 9.91
N VAL A 20 -9.61 -20.55 10.01
CA VAL A 20 -9.09 -19.23 9.64
C VAL A 20 -7.87 -19.43 8.76
N ASN A 21 -7.85 -18.79 7.60
CA ASN A 21 -6.70 -18.75 6.70
C ASN A 21 -6.36 -17.30 6.39
N GLN A 22 -5.10 -16.91 6.58
CA GLN A 22 -4.64 -15.55 6.36
C GLN A 22 -3.36 -15.54 5.53
N ILE A 23 -3.27 -14.56 4.65
CA ILE A 23 -2.07 -14.22 3.90
C ILE A 23 -1.61 -12.85 4.39
N LEU A 24 -0.43 -12.81 4.98
CA LEU A 24 0.15 -11.63 5.60
C LEU A 24 1.33 -11.14 4.77
N ARG A 25 1.28 -9.87 4.36
CA ARG A 25 2.36 -9.10 3.75
C ARG A 25 2.70 -7.95 4.69
N LEU A 26 3.29 -8.29 5.81
CA LEU A 26 3.56 -7.34 6.90
C LEU A 26 5.06 -7.13 7.14
N THR A 27 5.92 -7.80 6.36
CA THR A 27 7.38 -7.74 6.51
C THR A 27 7.98 -6.87 5.40
N PRO A 28 8.51 -5.67 5.73
CA PRO A 28 9.21 -4.85 4.76
C PRO A 28 10.53 -5.50 4.34
N LEU A 29 10.95 -5.23 3.12
CA LEU A 29 12.24 -5.67 2.58
C LEU A 29 13.23 -4.51 2.53
N SER A 30 14.53 -4.83 2.63
CA SER A 30 15.60 -3.85 2.45
C SER A 30 15.88 -3.62 0.96
N PHE A 31 16.17 -2.36 0.61
CA PHE A 31 16.62 -1.91 -0.70
C PHE A 31 17.40 -0.59 -0.54
N ASP A 32 17.90 0.04 -1.61
CA ASP A 32 18.88 1.12 -1.53
C ASP A 32 18.51 2.26 -0.58
N SER A 33 17.23 2.67 -0.55
CA SER A 33 16.75 3.76 0.33
C SER A 33 15.99 3.28 1.58
N GLN A 34 15.95 1.97 1.83
CA GLN A 34 15.27 1.37 2.99
C GLN A 34 16.07 0.20 3.55
N TYR A 35 16.47 0.29 4.81
CA TYR A 35 17.18 -0.80 5.50
C TYR A 35 16.41 -1.26 6.74
N VAL A 36 16.01 -2.53 6.78
CA VAL A 36 15.29 -3.14 7.90
C VAL A 36 16.29 -3.51 8.98
N LEU A 37 16.31 -2.76 10.09
CA LEU A 37 17.20 -2.99 11.21
C LEU A 37 16.77 -4.19 12.04
N ARG A 38 15.47 -4.28 12.30
CA ARG A 38 14.81 -5.39 12.98
C ARG A 38 13.34 -5.38 12.63
N TRP A 39 12.76 -6.56 12.47
CA TRP A 39 11.33 -6.71 12.23
C TRP A 39 10.83 -8.04 12.73
N ARG A 40 9.61 -8.05 13.27
CA ARG A 40 8.97 -9.25 13.78
C ARG A 40 7.48 -9.21 13.45
N VAL A 41 6.97 -10.35 13.04
CA VAL A 41 5.52 -10.60 12.89
C VAL A 41 5.16 -11.77 13.79
N ASP A 42 4.28 -11.52 14.77
CA ASP A 42 3.81 -12.50 15.73
C ASP A 42 2.32 -12.75 15.55
N ILE A 43 1.90 -14.00 15.74
CA ILE A 43 0.49 -14.39 15.76
C ILE A 43 0.22 -15.05 17.11
N ASP A 44 -0.68 -14.44 17.89
CA ASP A 44 -1.12 -14.93 19.21
C ASP A 44 -2.31 -15.91 19.01
N ALA A 45 -2.02 -17.04 18.40
CA ALA A 45 -2.94 -18.17 18.22
C ALA A 45 -2.18 -19.37 17.68
N ASP A 46 -2.57 -20.57 18.09
CA ASP A 46 -2.03 -21.80 17.54
C ASP A 46 -2.43 -21.96 16.07
N GLY A 47 -1.50 -22.47 15.25
CA GLY A 47 -1.76 -22.69 13.84
C GLY A 47 -0.53 -23.07 13.04
N ALA A 48 -0.72 -23.38 11.79
CA ALA A 48 0.37 -23.64 10.84
C ALA A 48 0.83 -22.34 10.20
N LEU A 49 2.13 -22.05 10.29
CA LEU A 49 2.77 -20.91 9.66
C LEU A 49 3.68 -21.37 8.53
N ARG A 50 3.68 -20.65 7.42
CA ARG A 50 4.59 -20.86 6.32
C ARG A 50 5.04 -19.51 5.74
N GLU A 51 6.33 -19.31 5.68
CA GLU A 51 6.96 -18.17 5.03
C GLU A 51 7.27 -18.50 3.58
N THR A 52 6.96 -17.59 2.69
CA THR A 52 7.18 -17.70 1.24
C THR A 52 7.41 -16.31 0.65
N GLU A 53 7.59 -16.27 -0.65
CA GLU A 53 7.61 -15.04 -1.45
C GLU A 53 6.51 -15.14 -2.51
N ASP A 54 5.81 -14.04 -2.80
CA ASP A 54 4.82 -14.02 -3.87
C ASP A 54 5.42 -13.59 -5.22
N ALA A 55 4.58 -13.56 -6.26
CA ALA A 55 5.00 -13.20 -7.62
C ALA A 55 5.54 -11.76 -7.75
N HIS A 56 5.22 -10.89 -6.82
CA HIS A 56 5.71 -9.51 -6.79
C HIS A 56 7.03 -9.35 -6.01
N GLY A 57 7.52 -10.43 -5.40
CA GLY A 57 8.69 -10.37 -4.52
C GLY A 57 8.39 -9.95 -3.09
N ASN A 58 7.13 -9.89 -2.67
CA ASN A 58 6.78 -9.59 -1.29
C ASN A 58 7.08 -10.78 -0.38
N ALA A 59 7.59 -10.50 0.83
CA ALA A 59 7.63 -11.49 1.90
C ALA A 59 6.21 -11.80 2.37
N VAL A 60 5.84 -13.08 2.34
CA VAL A 60 4.50 -13.57 2.66
C VAL A 60 4.55 -14.59 3.79
N THR A 61 3.76 -14.36 4.83
CA THR A 61 3.48 -15.36 5.85
C THR A 61 2.04 -15.85 5.68
N SER A 62 1.86 -17.13 5.40
CA SER A 62 0.54 -17.76 5.44
C SER A 62 0.30 -18.38 6.81
N TYR A 63 -0.89 -18.12 7.37
CA TYR A 63 -1.37 -18.68 8.62
C TYR A 63 -2.63 -19.47 8.38
N SER A 64 -2.71 -20.67 8.97
CA SER A 64 -3.91 -21.53 8.90
C SER A 64 -4.19 -22.14 10.26
N HIS A 65 -5.45 -21.99 10.71
CA HIS A 65 -5.97 -22.61 11.93
C HIS A 65 -7.18 -23.47 11.62
N TYR A 66 -7.24 -24.64 12.25
CA TYR A 66 -8.36 -25.58 12.15
C TYR A 66 -8.87 -25.90 13.55
N GLY A 67 -10.11 -25.63 13.80
CA GLY A 67 -10.80 -25.80 15.07
C GLY A 67 -11.46 -24.51 15.53
N PRO A 68 -12.30 -24.57 16.58
CA PRO A 68 -12.97 -23.37 17.09
C PRO A 68 -11.97 -22.32 17.57
N ILE A 69 -12.08 -21.10 17.06
CA ILE A 69 -11.26 -19.98 17.47
C ILE A 69 -12.09 -18.71 17.56
N GLU A 70 -11.97 -17.99 18.67
CA GLU A 70 -12.70 -16.76 18.95
C GLU A 70 -11.90 -15.50 18.59
N ARG A 71 -10.57 -15.63 18.61
CA ARG A 71 -9.68 -14.48 18.41
C ARG A 71 -8.34 -14.90 17.79
N VAL A 72 -7.88 -14.09 16.84
CA VAL A 72 -6.49 -14.12 16.32
C VAL A 72 -5.93 -12.71 16.44
N THR A 73 -4.79 -12.56 17.11
CA THR A 73 -4.07 -11.29 17.18
C THR A 73 -2.79 -11.39 16.36
N ILE A 74 -2.62 -10.48 15.41
CA ILE A 74 -1.42 -10.36 14.59
C ILE A 74 -0.71 -9.09 15.02
N SER A 75 0.59 -9.16 15.29
CA SER A 75 1.40 -8.01 15.69
C SER A 75 2.64 -7.94 14.81
N ALA A 76 2.77 -6.85 14.05
CA ALA A 76 3.97 -6.53 13.30
C ALA A 76 4.68 -5.35 13.95
N SER A 77 5.96 -5.49 14.27
CA SER A 77 6.72 -4.42 14.90
C SER A 77 8.19 -4.45 14.52
N GLY A 78 8.79 -3.26 14.45
CA GLY A 78 10.20 -3.18 14.12
C GLY A 78 10.72 -1.77 13.94
N GLU A 79 11.95 -1.71 13.43
CA GLU A 79 12.63 -0.46 13.10
C GLU A 79 13.26 -0.56 11.72
N VAL A 80 13.05 0.49 10.94
CA VAL A 80 13.55 0.64 9.57
C VAL A 80 14.31 1.94 9.48
N GLU A 81 15.47 1.91 8.87
CA GLU A 81 16.23 3.10 8.50
C GLU A 81 15.94 3.44 7.05
N THR A 82 15.54 4.68 6.81
CA THR A 82 15.18 5.17 5.48
C THR A 82 16.03 6.38 5.11
N SER A 83 16.28 6.55 3.82
CA SER A 83 16.92 7.72 3.24
C SER A 83 16.08 8.28 2.09
N ASP A 84 16.16 9.57 1.87
CA ASP A 84 15.48 10.20 0.75
C ASP A 84 16.13 9.78 -0.57
N GLY A 85 15.37 9.01 -1.36
CA GLY A 85 15.75 8.58 -2.71
C GLY A 85 15.03 9.37 -3.81
N ALA A 86 14.40 10.51 -3.48
CA ALA A 86 13.53 11.28 -4.39
C ALA A 86 12.46 10.40 -5.05
N GLY A 87 11.92 9.44 -4.33
CA GLY A 87 10.91 8.49 -4.81
C GLY A 87 11.46 7.33 -5.66
N VAL A 88 12.75 7.33 -6.01
CA VAL A 88 13.34 6.27 -6.86
C VAL A 88 13.55 4.99 -6.06
N VAL A 89 12.97 3.88 -6.54
CA VAL A 89 13.07 2.55 -5.92
C VAL A 89 14.14 1.72 -6.64
N ARG A 90 15.28 1.48 -6.00
CA ARG A 90 16.40 0.69 -6.52
C ARG A 90 16.82 -0.40 -5.55
N GLY A 91 17.46 -1.44 -6.08
CA GLY A 91 17.97 -2.54 -5.26
C GLY A 91 16.90 -3.54 -4.83
N VAL A 92 15.66 -3.42 -5.31
CA VAL A 92 14.61 -4.42 -5.11
C VAL A 92 14.75 -5.52 -6.13
N ALA A 93 14.60 -6.78 -5.69
CA ALA A 93 14.55 -7.93 -6.61
C ALA A 93 13.21 -7.95 -7.34
N GLU A 94 13.21 -7.51 -8.60
CA GLU A 94 12.00 -7.52 -9.44
C GLU A 94 11.75 -8.94 -9.97
N ARG A 95 10.58 -9.50 -9.65
CA ARG A 95 10.18 -10.85 -10.09
C ARG A 95 9.36 -10.85 -11.37
N LEU A 96 8.60 -9.78 -11.58
CA LEU A 96 7.81 -9.59 -12.79
C LEU A 96 8.43 -8.48 -13.64
N PRO A 97 8.48 -8.64 -14.96
CA PRO A 97 8.89 -7.56 -15.85
C PRO A 97 7.89 -6.41 -15.77
N PRO A 98 8.35 -5.14 -15.93
CA PRO A 98 7.49 -3.96 -15.79
C PRO A 98 6.22 -4.01 -16.67
N GLU A 99 6.29 -4.59 -17.85
CA GLU A 99 5.18 -4.69 -18.80
C GLU A 99 3.98 -5.47 -18.23
N MET A 100 4.20 -6.36 -17.26
CA MET A 100 3.10 -7.06 -16.56
C MET A 100 2.20 -6.10 -15.81
N TYR A 101 2.72 -4.94 -15.41
CA TYR A 101 1.99 -3.91 -14.69
C TYR A 101 1.28 -2.90 -15.63
N LEU A 102 1.21 -3.18 -16.92
CA LEU A 102 0.32 -2.49 -17.87
C LEU A 102 -1.11 -3.06 -17.89
N ARG A 103 -1.29 -4.27 -17.37
CA ARG A 103 -2.59 -4.93 -17.38
C ARG A 103 -3.58 -4.27 -16.43
N ASP A 104 -4.82 -4.19 -16.84
CA ASP A 104 -5.92 -3.80 -15.95
C ASP A 104 -6.08 -4.79 -14.78
N SER A 105 -6.56 -4.27 -13.66
CA SER A 105 -6.93 -5.07 -12.50
C SER A 105 -8.31 -4.67 -11.99
N PRO A 106 -8.99 -5.51 -11.17
CA PRO A 106 -10.36 -5.25 -10.75
C PRO A 106 -10.59 -3.88 -10.12
N LEU A 107 -9.60 -3.36 -9.35
CA LEU A 107 -9.73 -2.08 -8.67
C LEU A 107 -9.09 -0.92 -9.43
N ALA A 108 -8.18 -1.19 -10.39
CA ALA A 108 -7.46 -0.17 -11.15
C ALA A 108 -7.66 -0.39 -12.67
N HIS A 109 -8.78 0.09 -13.18
CA HIS A 109 -9.13 0.12 -14.61
C HIS A 109 -9.86 1.42 -14.95
N VAL A 110 -9.87 1.79 -16.22
CA VAL A 110 -10.43 3.06 -16.67
C VAL A 110 -11.78 2.91 -17.36
N ASN A 111 -12.62 3.93 -17.20
CA ASN A 111 -13.79 4.20 -18.05
C ASN A 111 -13.55 5.45 -18.92
N GLY A 112 -14.58 5.89 -19.65
CA GLY A 112 -14.49 7.09 -20.50
C GLY A 112 -14.10 8.37 -19.75
N ALA A 113 -14.60 8.56 -18.51
CA ALA A 113 -14.32 9.75 -17.70
C ALA A 113 -12.85 9.76 -17.23
N LEU A 114 -12.33 8.62 -16.76
CA LEU A 114 -10.92 8.51 -16.36
C LEU A 114 -9.96 8.65 -17.54
N ARG A 115 -10.33 8.14 -18.73
CA ARG A 115 -9.51 8.33 -19.95
C ARG A 115 -9.44 9.80 -20.34
N ALA A 116 -10.56 10.52 -20.29
CA ALA A 116 -10.60 11.95 -20.58
C ALA A 116 -9.75 12.74 -19.57
N PHE A 117 -9.91 12.45 -18.28
CA PHE A 117 -9.11 13.04 -17.21
C PHE A 117 -7.61 12.79 -17.40
N ALA A 118 -7.21 11.55 -17.67
CA ALA A 118 -5.80 11.21 -17.88
C ALA A 118 -5.22 11.93 -19.11
N ALA A 119 -5.96 11.99 -20.21
CA ALA A 119 -5.54 12.71 -21.42
C ALA A 119 -5.33 14.21 -21.16
N GLU A 120 -6.26 14.85 -20.45
CA GLU A 120 -6.18 16.27 -20.09
C GLU A 120 -5.01 16.53 -19.12
N ALA A 121 -4.89 15.71 -18.08
CA ALA A 121 -3.86 15.86 -17.05
C ALA A 121 -2.43 15.73 -17.62
N THR A 122 -2.25 14.91 -18.65
CA THR A 122 -0.92 14.65 -19.24
C THR A 122 -0.67 15.40 -20.56
N GLU A 123 -1.62 16.24 -20.99
CA GLU A 123 -1.48 17.01 -22.24
C GLU A 123 -0.24 17.89 -22.22
N GLY A 124 0.57 17.81 -23.29
CA GLY A 124 1.80 18.60 -23.44
C GLY A 124 2.93 18.23 -22.48
N ALA A 125 2.87 17.06 -21.85
CA ALA A 125 3.97 16.57 -21.03
C ALA A 125 5.25 16.37 -21.90
N ALA A 126 6.40 16.75 -21.35
CA ALA A 126 7.67 16.70 -22.06
C ALA A 126 8.21 15.27 -22.19
N ASP A 127 7.95 14.44 -21.19
CA ASP A 127 8.42 13.06 -21.09
C ASP A 127 7.53 12.22 -20.15
N PRO A 128 7.76 10.90 -20.04
CA PRO A 128 6.95 10.05 -19.14
C PRO A 128 7.00 10.45 -17.67
N LEU A 129 8.11 11.00 -17.17
CA LEU A 129 8.21 11.43 -15.78
C LEU A 129 7.35 12.70 -15.54
N ASP A 130 7.42 13.68 -16.45
CA ASP A 130 6.57 14.88 -16.40
C ASP A 130 5.08 14.50 -16.50
N SER A 131 4.73 13.52 -17.35
CA SER A 131 3.36 12.99 -17.42
C SER A 131 2.85 12.49 -16.08
N MET A 132 3.67 11.74 -15.34
CA MET A 132 3.28 11.20 -14.03
C MET A 132 3.19 12.27 -12.95
N HIS A 133 4.08 13.26 -12.95
CA HIS A 133 3.98 14.39 -12.03
C HIS A 133 2.73 15.25 -12.30
N ARG A 134 2.40 15.52 -13.55
CA ARG A 134 1.16 16.23 -13.93
C ARG A 134 -0.08 15.44 -13.52
N LEU A 135 -0.11 14.14 -13.80
CA LEU A 135 -1.21 13.26 -13.38
C LEU A 135 -1.38 13.29 -11.85
N MET A 136 -0.29 13.20 -11.09
CA MET A 136 -0.31 13.27 -9.63
C MET A 136 -0.89 14.60 -9.13
N GLY A 137 -0.44 15.72 -9.67
CA GLY A 137 -0.94 17.06 -9.31
C GLY A 137 -2.41 17.23 -9.65
N ALA A 138 -2.82 16.90 -10.88
CA ALA A 138 -4.20 16.97 -11.33
C ALA A 138 -5.14 16.09 -10.48
N LEU A 139 -4.68 14.90 -10.09
CA LEU A 139 -5.46 14.02 -9.23
C LEU A 139 -5.65 14.61 -7.83
N HIS A 140 -4.58 15.18 -7.25
CA HIS A 140 -4.64 15.86 -5.97
C HIS A 140 -5.66 17.02 -5.96
N GLU A 141 -5.67 17.82 -7.01
CA GLU A 141 -6.60 18.96 -7.17
C GLU A 141 -8.05 18.50 -7.40
N THR A 142 -8.24 17.35 -8.04
CA THR A 142 -9.56 16.85 -8.44
C THR A 142 -10.28 16.07 -7.34
N LEU A 143 -9.54 15.30 -6.54
CA LEU A 143 -10.09 14.46 -5.48
C LEU A 143 -9.75 15.02 -4.08
N PRO A 144 -10.73 15.47 -3.29
CA PRO A 144 -10.53 15.71 -1.86
C PRO A 144 -10.14 14.42 -1.13
N HIS A 145 -9.06 14.51 -0.36
CA HIS A 145 -8.58 13.39 0.47
C HIS A 145 -9.38 13.31 1.78
N HIS A 146 -10.02 12.17 2.01
CA HIS A 146 -10.81 11.87 3.20
C HIS A 146 -10.25 10.59 3.87
N PRO A 147 -9.26 10.69 4.76
CA PRO A 147 -8.59 9.53 5.36
C PRO A 147 -9.53 8.66 6.20
N ASP A 148 -10.52 9.28 6.86
CA ASP A 148 -11.47 8.62 7.77
C ASP A 148 -12.76 8.14 7.07
N GLU A 149 -12.83 8.20 5.73
CA GLU A 149 -14.00 7.75 4.96
C GLU A 149 -14.27 6.26 5.25
N LYS A 150 -15.48 5.96 5.74
CA LYS A 150 -15.88 4.60 6.07
C LYS A 150 -16.32 3.81 4.84
N ASP A 151 -16.98 4.49 3.91
CA ASP A 151 -17.45 3.89 2.66
C ASP A 151 -16.33 3.96 1.63
N ALA A 152 -15.49 2.92 1.63
CA ALA A 152 -14.44 2.82 0.64
C ALA A 152 -15.04 2.72 -0.77
N ALA A 153 -14.47 3.46 -1.71
CA ALA A 153 -14.71 3.16 -3.11
C ALA A 153 -14.22 1.74 -3.43
N GLY A 154 -15.00 1.02 -4.22
CA GLY A 154 -14.63 -0.34 -4.64
C GLY A 154 -13.55 -0.33 -5.73
N SER A 155 -13.44 0.75 -6.52
CA SER A 155 -12.53 0.83 -7.67
C SER A 155 -12.14 2.28 -8.00
N ALA A 156 -11.14 2.45 -8.87
CA ALA A 156 -10.73 3.74 -9.42
C ALA A 156 -11.92 4.51 -10.04
N ILE A 157 -12.80 3.80 -10.75
CA ILE A 157 -13.98 4.40 -11.39
C ILE A 157 -14.93 4.97 -10.35
N GLU A 158 -15.21 4.23 -9.29
CA GLU A 158 -16.10 4.66 -8.21
C GLU A 158 -15.51 5.82 -7.42
N ALA A 159 -14.22 5.76 -7.06
CA ALA A 159 -13.52 6.83 -6.37
C ALA A 159 -13.60 8.15 -7.17
N PHE A 160 -13.30 8.07 -8.47
CA PHE A 160 -13.35 9.24 -9.34
C PHE A 160 -14.78 9.80 -9.51
N ALA A 161 -15.78 8.94 -9.58
CA ALA A 161 -17.20 9.34 -9.67
C ALA A 161 -17.70 10.00 -8.37
N LEU A 162 -17.29 9.48 -7.22
CA LEU A 162 -17.63 10.02 -5.90
C LEU A 162 -16.91 11.34 -5.58
N ARG A 163 -15.87 11.67 -6.33
CA ARG A 163 -15.00 12.83 -6.11
C ARG A 163 -14.49 12.94 -4.67
N ARG A 164 -14.10 11.82 -4.09
CA ARG A 164 -13.50 11.72 -2.75
C ARG A 164 -12.84 10.36 -2.60
N GLY A 165 -11.85 10.25 -1.73
CA GLY A 165 -11.22 8.96 -1.49
C GLY A 165 -10.18 8.99 -0.40
N ARG A 166 -9.75 7.80 0.01
CA ARG A 166 -8.60 7.54 0.87
C ARG A 166 -7.34 7.37 0.01
N ALA A 167 -6.19 7.25 0.64
CA ALA A 167 -4.91 7.05 -0.03
C ALA A 167 -4.96 5.90 -1.06
N ARG A 168 -5.59 4.78 -0.73
CA ARG A 168 -5.80 3.66 -1.64
C ARG A 168 -6.57 4.02 -2.91
N ASP A 169 -7.58 4.85 -2.78
CA ASP A 169 -8.42 5.25 -3.91
C ASP A 169 -7.63 6.15 -4.88
N PHE A 170 -6.81 7.07 -4.33
CA PHE A 170 -5.87 7.87 -5.11
C PHE A 170 -4.86 6.99 -5.86
N ALA A 171 -4.28 5.99 -5.18
CA ALA A 171 -3.37 5.06 -5.82
C ALA A 171 -4.03 4.30 -6.98
N HIS A 172 -5.28 3.80 -6.81
CA HIS A 172 -6.00 3.11 -7.87
C HIS A 172 -6.28 4.00 -9.07
N VAL A 173 -6.72 5.25 -8.86
CA VAL A 173 -6.97 6.20 -9.96
C VAL A 173 -5.67 6.50 -10.71
N PHE A 174 -4.59 6.80 -9.97
CA PHE A 174 -3.27 7.05 -10.56
C PHE A 174 -2.81 5.86 -11.42
N ILE A 175 -2.85 4.65 -10.86
CA ILE A 175 -2.42 3.42 -11.52
C ILE A 175 -3.24 3.16 -12.79
N ALA A 176 -4.57 3.28 -12.72
CA ALA A 176 -5.44 3.08 -13.86
C ALA A 176 -5.13 4.06 -15.00
N CYS A 177 -4.93 5.35 -14.67
CA CYS A 177 -4.60 6.38 -15.64
C CYS A 177 -3.19 6.19 -16.24
N ALA A 178 -2.18 5.85 -15.41
CA ALA A 178 -0.82 5.58 -15.86
C ALA A 178 -0.77 4.40 -16.85
N ARG A 179 -1.43 3.30 -16.51
CA ARG A 179 -1.52 2.10 -17.38
C ARG A 179 -2.21 2.40 -18.70
N TRP A 180 -3.30 3.17 -18.68
CA TRP A 180 -3.97 3.60 -19.89
C TRP A 180 -3.05 4.46 -20.77
N GLY A 181 -2.21 5.30 -20.19
CA GLY A 181 -1.17 6.06 -20.87
C GLY A 181 0.04 5.24 -21.33
N GLY A 182 0.02 3.92 -21.14
CA GLY A 182 1.11 3.01 -21.55
C GLY A 182 2.29 2.98 -20.57
N ILE A 183 2.14 3.53 -19.36
CA ILE A 183 3.18 3.53 -18.31
C ILE A 183 2.86 2.42 -17.31
N PRO A 184 3.75 1.41 -17.14
CA PRO A 184 3.57 0.37 -16.13
C PRO A 184 3.46 0.99 -14.74
N ALA A 185 2.44 0.61 -13.98
CA ALA A 185 2.22 1.14 -12.64
C ALA A 185 1.71 0.06 -11.69
N ARG A 186 2.10 0.15 -10.41
CA ARG A 186 1.75 -0.81 -9.38
C ARG A 186 1.32 -0.14 -8.08
N PHE A 187 0.50 -0.86 -7.34
CA PHE A 187 0.03 -0.47 -6.01
C PHE A 187 1.11 -0.76 -4.98
N VAL A 188 1.25 0.13 -4.03
CA VAL A 188 2.15 -0.02 -2.88
C VAL A 188 1.39 0.22 -1.60
N VAL A 189 1.65 -0.60 -0.61
CA VAL A 189 1.19 -0.41 0.76
C VAL A 189 2.36 -0.41 1.72
N GLY A 190 2.27 0.45 2.74
CA GLY A 190 3.32 0.58 3.74
C GLY A 190 2.90 1.43 4.92
N TYR A 191 3.84 2.14 5.49
CA TYR A 191 3.62 3.05 6.61
C TYR A 191 4.19 4.42 6.29
N ARG A 192 3.57 5.45 6.86
CA ARG A 192 4.05 6.84 6.77
C ARG A 192 4.12 7.45 8.16
N VAL A 193 5.24 8.12 8.47
CA VAL A 193 5.38 8.98 9.63
C VAL A 193 4.55 10.25 9.42
N ALA A 194 3.98 10.80 10.48
CA ALA A 194 3.23 12.05 10.41
C ALA A 194 4.06 13.16 9.77
N ASP A 195 3.43 13.84 8.85
CA ASP A 195 3.87 15.15 8.37
C ASP A 195 3.20 16.27 9.15
N GLN A 196 3.23 17.49 8.61
CA GLN A 196 2.57 18.65 9.22
C GLN A 196 1.05 18.49 9.33
N SER A 197 0.44 17.57 8.57
CA SER A 197 -1.00 17.24 8.66
C SER A 197 -1.34 16.36 9.87
N GLY A 198 -0.33 15.81 10.55
CA GLY A 198 -0.47 14.97 11.74
C GLY A 198 -0.89 13.52 11.45
N GLN A 199 -1.03 13.12 10.20
CA GLN A 199 -1.44 11.76 9.84
C GLN A 199 -0.24 10.81 9.81
N ALA A 200 -0.23 9.83 10.72
CA ALA A 200 0.72 8.72 10.75
C ALA A 200 -0.02 7.39 10.73
N GLY A 201 0.54 6.38 10.09
CA GLY A 201 -0.07 5.04 10.07
C GLY A 201 0.19 4.26 8.80
N ALA A 202 -0.69 3.29 8.53
CA ALA A 202 -0.70 2.62 7.25
C ALA A 202 -1.06 3.62 6.14
N HIS A 203 -0.38 3.48 5.02
CA HIS A 203 -0.55 4.37 3.88
C HIS A 203 -0.35 3.63 2.57
N GLU A 204 -1.05 4.10 1.54
CA GLU A 204 -0.97 3.52 0.21
C GLU A 204 -0.62 4.59 -0.83
N TRP A 205 0.15 4.17 -1.83
CA TRP A 205 0.57 5.02 -2.96
C TRP A 205 0.77 4.21 -4.23
N ALA A 206 1.23 4.83 -5.28
CA ALA A 206 1.55 4.18 -6.54
C ALA A 206 3.04 4.23 -6.84
N GLU A 207 3.53 3.24 -7.57
CA GLU A 207 4.82 3.30 -8.26
C GLU A 207 4.58 3.19 -9.77
N ALA A 208 5.27 4.01 -10.57
CA ALA A 208 5.27 3.95 -12.02
C ALA A 208 6.67 3.68 -12.55
N HIS A 209 6.78 2.84 -13.59
CA HIS A 209 8.07 2.52 -14.21
C HIS A 209 8.37 3.51 -15.33
N ILE A 210 9.41 4.32 -15.10
CA ILE A 210 9.86 5.33 -16.05
C ILE A 210 11.08 4.80 -16.80
N PRO A 211 11.10 4.85 -18.14
CA PRO A 211 12.27 4.45 -18.92
C PRO A 211 13.56 5.07 -18.40
N ASP A 212 14.63 4.31 -18.36
CA ASP A 212 15.98 4.72 -17.89
C ASP A 212 16.10 5.08 -16.40
N LEU A 213 14.98 5.30 -15.69
CA LEU A 213 14.96 5.62 -14.26
C LEU A 213 14.52 4.43 -13.38
N GLY A 214 13.69 3.54 -13.91
CA GLY A 214 13.09 2.44 -13.17
C GLY A 214 11.81 2.83 -12.44
N TRP A 215 11.53 2.19 -11.32
CA TRP A 215 10.33 2.47 -10.52
C TRP A 215 10.47 3.77 -9.72
N ILE A 216 9.48 4.63 -9.85
CA ILE A 216 9.37 5.88 -9.10
C ILE A 216 8.04 5.89 -8.37
N ALA A 217 8.07 6.25 -7.10
CA ALA A 217 6.91 6.33 -6.22
C ALA A 217 6.22 7.70 -6.33
N PHE A 218 4.88 7.69 -6.32
CA PHE A 218 4.01 8.86 -6.42
C PHE A 218 2.88 8.77 -5.40
N ASP A 219 2.79 9.73 -4.49
CA ASP A 219 1.69 9.87 -3.55
C ASP A 219 0.82 11.09 -3.90
N ALA A 220 -0.30 10.83 -4.56
CA ALA A 220 -1.21 11.89 -4.97
C ALA A 220 -2.05 12.48 -3.81
N THR A 221 -2.03 11.88 -2.62
CA THR A 221 -2.71 12.47 -1.45
C THR A 221 -2.02 13.74 -0.96
N ALA A 222 -0.71 13.88 -1.19
CA ALA A 222 0.12 15.00 -0.76
C ALA A 222 1.03 15.52 -1.90
N PRO A 223 0.69 15.38 -3.17
CA PRO A 223 1.37 15.43 -4.47
C PRO A 223 2.91 15.43 -4.35
N VAL A 224 3.46 14.38 -3.76
CA VAL A 224 4.90 14.22 -3.51
C VAL A 224 5.39 12.87 -3.99
N CYS A 225 6.66 12.78 -4.33
CA CYS A 225 7.36 11.51 -4.38
C CYS A 225 7.69 11.08 -2.94
N PRO A 226 7.32 9.86 -2.52
CA PRO A 226 7.68 9.30 -1.21
C PRO A 226 9.16 9.49 -0.87
N ASP A 227 9.41 10.07 0.29
CA ASP A 227 10.72 10.39 0.85
C ASP A 227 11.09 9.43 2.00
N ASP A 228 12.01 9.84 2.87
CA ASP A 228 12.47 9.05 4.02
C ASP A 228 11.41 8.89 5.14
N ARG A 229 10.22 9.50 5.02
CA ARG A 229 9.09 9.30 5.94
C ARG A 229 8.25 8.06 5.62
N TYR A 230 8.50 7.39 4.51
CA TYR A 230 7.75 6.25 4.03
C TYR A 230 8.50 4.94 4.25
N VAL A 231 7.79 3.92 4.74
CA VAL A 231 8.27 2.54 4.81
C VAL A 231 7.46 1.70 3.83
N ARG A 232 8.10 1.22 2.79
CA ARG A 232 7.52 0.34 1.77
C ARG A 232 7.44 -1.09 2.32
N VAL A 233 6.26 -1.71 2.26
CA VAL A 233 6.05 -3.06 2.79
C VAL A 233 5.73 -4.06 1.67
N ALA A 234 4.70 -3.80 0.88
CA ALA A 234 4.30 -4.72 -0.19
C ALA A 234 3.80 -3.98 -1.43
N VAL A 235 3.83 -4.69 -2.55
CA VAL A 235 3.29 -4.23 -3.85
C VAL A 235 2.32 -5.23 -4.42
N GLY A 236 1.49 -4.76 -5.37
CA GLY A 236 0.56 -5.61 -6.11
C GLY A 236 0.02 -4.92 -7.35
N PHE A 237 -0.82 -5.60 -8.10
CA PHE A 237 -1.51 -4.97 -9.24
C PHE A 237 -2.53 -3.92 -8.79
N ASP A 238 -3.15 -4.13 -7.63
CA ASP A 238 -4.08 -3.21 -6.96
C ASP A 238 -4.11 -3.48 -5.45
N GLY A 239 -4.96 -2.77 -4.72
CA GLY A 239 -5.06 -2.87 -3.27
C GLY A 239 -5.64 -4.20 -2.76
N GLN A 240 -6.28 -5.01 -3.59
CA GLN A 240 -6.69 -6.36 -3.23
C GLN A 240 -5.52 -7.34 -3.31
N ASP A 241 -4.71 -7.20 -4.35
CA ASP A 241 -3.55 -8.05 -4.59
C ASP A 241 -2.40 -7.71 -3.63
N GLY A 242 -2.09 -6.42 -3.46
CA GLY A 242 -1.05 -5.91 -2.55
C GLY A 242 -1.47 -5.77 -1.08
N ALA A 243 -2.66 -6.22 -0.68
CA ALA A 243 -3.16 -6.04 0.69
C ALA A 243 -2.20 -6.62 1.74
N MET A 244 -1.95 -5.85 2.82
CA MET A 244 -1.15 -6.31 3.96
C MET A 244 -1.71 -7.59 4.57
N ILE A 245 -3.04 -7.72 4.63
CA ILE A 245 -3.73 -8.91 5.16
C ILE A 245 -4.88 -9.26 4.22
N ARG A 246 -4.93 -10.55 3.87
CA ARG A 246 -6.11 -11.17 3.25
C ARG A 246 -6.55 -12.30 4.15
N SER A 247 -7.79 -12.23 4.64
CA SER A 247 -8.38 -13.22 5.54
C SER A 247 -9.52 -13.97 4.85
N ALA A 248 -9.62 -15.25 5.13
CA ALA A 248 -10.76 -16.07 4.82
C ALA A 248 -11.05 -16.97 6.02
N HIS A 249 -12.31 -17.04 6.43
CA HIS A 249 -12.73 -17.87 7.55
C HIS A 249 -14.03 -18.62 7.23
N SER A 250 -14.33 -19.63 8.01
CA SER A 250 -15.61 -20.31 7.99
C SER A 250 -16.25 -20.36 9.39
N GLY A 251 -17.53 -19.96 9.47
CA GLY A 251 -18.25 -19.82 10.74
C GLY A 251 -17.94 -18.51 11.46
N GLY A 252 -18.92 -18.01 12.20
CA GLY A 252 -18.86 -16.75 12.91
C GLY A 252 -18.92 -15.50 12.01
N GLU A 253 -19.25 -14.38 12.64
CA GLU A 253 -19.06 -13.05 12.05
C GLU A 253 -17.71 -12.50 12.48
N GLU A 254 -16.97 -11.91 11.54
CA GLU A 254 -15.65 -11.34 11.82
C GLU A 254 -15.77 -9.86 12.17
N LYS A 255 -15.11 -9.47 13.26
CA LYS A 255 -14.84 -8.06 13.59
C LYS A 255 -13.34 -7.86 13.63
N VAL A 256 -12.86 -6.84 12.92
CA VAL A 256 -11.44 -6.49 12.86
C VAL A 256 -11.20 -5.15 13.55
N GLU A 257 -10.29 -5.16 14.52
CA GLU A 257 -9.80 -3.97 15.20
C GLU A 257 -8.33 -3.78 14.85
N THR A 258 -7.93 -2.56 14.53
CA THR A 258 -6.56 -2.24 14.14
C THR A 258 -6.03 -1.10 14.97
N ALA A 259 -4.81 -1.26 15.50
CA ALA A 259 -4.06 -0.21 16.18
C ALA A 259 -2.68 -0.07 15.53
N ILE A 260 -2.38 1.14 15.04
CA ILE A 260 -1.11 1.43 14.35
C ILE A 260 -0.43 2.62 15.01
N ARG A 261 0.86 2.47 15.27
CA ARG A 261 1.74 3.55 15.70
C ARG A 261 2.97 3.57 14.82
N VAL A 262 3.22 4.72 14.20
CA VAL A 262 4.39 4.97 13.34
C VAL A 262 5.04 6.24 13.83
N GLU A 263 6.30 6.17 14.23
CA GLU A 263 7.00 7.31 14.83
C GLU A 263 8.47 7.34 14.40
N GLN A 264 9.05 8.53 14.39
CA GLN A 264 10.49 8.66 14.23
C GLN A 264 11.18 8.15 15.51
N ALA A 265 12.06 7.15 15.36
CA ALA A 265 12.83 6.62 16.48
C ALA A 265 13.89 7.64 16.92
N GLY A 266 13.87 8.01 18.20
CA GLY A 266 14.78 9.03 18.75
C GLY A 266 14.16 10.39 19.02
N ALA A 267 12.91 10.65 18.60
CA ALA A 267 12.12 11.74 19.15
C ALA A 267 11.66 11.34 20.57
N GLN A 268 12.47 11.65 21.58
CA GLN A 268 12.00 11.56 22.96
C GLN A 268 10.85 12.56 23.12
N SER A 269 9.66 12.07 23.44
CA SER A 269 8.60 12.91 23.97
C SER A 269 9.13 13.54 25.27
N GLN A 270 9.56 14.80 25.18
CA GLN A 270 9.66 15.62 26.39
C GLN A 270 8.22 15.84 26.86
N ALA A 271 7.82 15.07 27.88
CA ALA A 271 6.61 15.31 28.67
C ALA A 271 6.90 16.40 29.72
#